data_9a14e9af124c623120d69322efb9e6a1
#
_entry.id   9a14e9af124c623120d69322efb9e6a1
#
_cell.length_a   1.000
_cell.length_b   1.000
_cell.length_c   1.000
_cell.angle_alpha   90.00
_cell.angle_beta   90.00
_cell.angle_gamma   90.00
#
_symmetry.space_group_name_H-M   'P 1'
#
loop_
_entity.id
_entity.type
_entity.pdbx_description
1 polymer ?
#
loop_
_entity_poly.entity_id
_entity_poly.type
_entity_poly.pdbx_seq_one_letter_code
_entity_poly.pdbx_strand_id
1 'polypeptide(L)'
;FWYPLSIATLNDEPESSSAQLLAEVLKRAFFSRRRDSAFVYSRVGLSDLYCTGAKRLIEAAGGSVVSHSIVEMLELGAGGRVASVRLRDGRRIEASNFVSAVPAAQLLRLLPENAVADPFFSRFTGLAGSPIICVHLWLDREVTNSPFIGFIGTTTQWLFNKRRIFAQRGEAHPGYLSFVISGARKLVDRGNQEILDIVVNDLHAMIPASRDAKVVKSLVLKEKNATMAPDLRSHELRPAAQTPIANFFLAGDWIQTGLPATIESAVIAGRAAAAAVVERMP
;
A
#
# COMPACT_ATOMS: atom_id res chain seq x y z
N PHE A 1 7.71 20.85 -9.96
CA PHE A 1 8.21 20.29 -8.69
C PHE A 1 7.04 19.81 -7.80
N TRP A 2 6.08 20.69 -7.48
CA TRP A 2 5.00 20.36 -6.51
C TRP A 2 4.06 19.26 -6.99
N TYR A 3 3.65 19.30 -8.24
CA TYR A 3 2.71 18.32 -8.80
C TYR A 3 3.26 16.88 -8.75
N PRO A 4 4.47 16.58 -9.29
CA PRO A 4 5.03 15.24 -9.19
C PRO A 4 5.27 14.79 -7.74
N LEU A 5 5.68 15.69 -6.86
CA LEU A 5 5.91 15.39 -5.45
C LEU A 5 4.60 15.04 -4.74
N SER A 6 3.54 15.80 -4.97
CA SER A 6 2.22 15.56 -4.38
C SER A 6 1.66 14.20 -4.82
N ILE A 7 1.63 13.91 -6.12
CA ILE A 7 1.17 12.63 -6.64
C ILE A 7 2.01 11.46 -6.11
N ALA A 8 3.32 11.60 -6.06
CA ALA A 8 4.21 10.54 -5.58
C ALA A 8 4.01 10.22 -4.09
N THR A 9 3.65 11.21 -3.28
CA THR A 9 3.50 11.05 -1.82
C THR A 9 2.08 10.72 -1.40
N LEU A 10 1.08 11.21 -2.11
CA LEU A 10 -0.33 11.09 -1.76
C LEU A 10 -1.09 10.04 -2.59
N ASN A 11 -0.53 9.66 -3.74
CA ASN A 11 -1.18 8.75 -4.69
C ASN A 11 -2.54 9.26 -5.19
N ASP A 12 -2.71 10.57 -5.35
CA ASP A 12 -3.90 11.16 -5.97
C ASP A 12 -3.59 12.54 -6.57
N GLU A 13 -4.52 13.08 -7.38
CA GLU A 13 -4.40 14.40 -7.97
C GLU A 13 -4.32 15.46 -6.87
N PRO A 14 -3.42 16.47 -6.97
CA PRO A 14 -3.27 17.52 -5.96
C PRO A 14 -4.58 18.25 -5.66
N GLU A 15 -5.43 18.44 -6.68
CA GLU A 15 -6.68 19.17 -6.60
C GLU A 15 -7.73 18.48 -5.71
N SER A 16 -7.63 17.17 -5.55
CA SER A 16 -8.52 16.35 -4.70
C SER A 16 -7.87 15.95 -3.37
N SER A 17 -6.59 16.22 -3.21
CA SER A 17 -5.81 15.76 -2.06
C SER A 17 -5.79 16.76 -0.90
N SER A 18 -5.65 16.25 0.32
CA SER A 18 -5.52 17.06 1.53
C SER A 18 -4.17 17.76 1.59
N ALA A 19 -4.18 19.09 1.59
CA ALA A 19 -2.99 19.91 1.79
C ALA A 19 -2.35 19.66 3.18
N GLN A 20 -3.15 19.30 4.19
CA GLN A 20 -2.66 18.96 5.52
C GLN A 20 -1.79 17.69 5.49
N LEU A 21 -2.20 16.64 4.77
CA LEU A 21 -1.41 15.42 4.62
C LEU A 21 -0.10 15.70 3.87
N LEU A 22 -0.14 16.52 2.81
CA LEU A 22 1.07 16.94 2.11
C LEU A 22 2.00 17.73 3.03
N ALA A 23 1.47 18.68 3.80
CA ALA A 23 2.26 19.48 4.74
C ALA A 23 2.94 18.60 5.80
N GLU A 24 2.28 17.57 6.31
CA GLU A 24 2.89 16.65 7.28
C GLU A 24 4.02 15.82 6.64
N VAL A 25 3.88 15.39 5.39
CA VAL A 25 4.96 14.72 4.64
C VAL A 25 6.14 15.66 4.47
N LEU A 26 5.90 16.90 4.02
CA LEU A 26 6.95 17.89 3.82
C LEU A 26 7.67 18.21 5.12
N LYS A 27 6.94 18.38 6.22
CA LYS A 27 7.50 18.63 7.54
C LYS A 27 8.47 17.53 7.94
N ARG A 28 8.10 16.26 7.81
CA ARG A 28 8.96 15.14 8.16
C ARG A 28 10.14 14.97 7.22
N ALA A 29 9.93 15.16 5.92
CA ALA A 29 10.98 14.97 4.92
C ALA A 29 12.02 16.12 4.88
N PHE A 30 11.59 17.37 5.10
CA PHE A 30 12.45 18.55 4.82
C PHE A 30 12.75 19.43 6.04
N PHE A 31 11.96 19.35 7.11
CA PHE A 31 12.10 20.26 8.26
C PHE A 31 12.61 19.57 9.53
N SER A 32 13.19 18.37 9.42
CA SER A 32 13.82 17.66 10.52
C SER A 32 15.34 17.59 10.30
N ARG A 33 15.88 16.47 9.90
CA ARG A 33 17.33 16.29 9.68
C ARG A 33 17.63 16.21 8.19
N ARG A 34 18.80 16.71 7.76
CA ARG A 34 19.23 16.67 6.34
C ARG A 34 19.13 15.26 5.72
N ARG A 35 19.38 14.20 6.49
CA ARG A 35 19.27 12.82 6.02
C ARG A 35 17.84 12.37 5.72
N ASP A 36 16.84 13.02 6.32
CA ASP A 36 15.44 12.65 6.19
C ASP A 36 14.87 13.04 4.82
N SER A 37 15.55 13.93 4.08
CA SER A 37 15.25 14.29 2.70
C SER A 37 15.96 13.40 1.65
N ALA A 38 16.71 12.38 2.09
CA ALA A 38 17.40 11.49 1.18
C ALA A 38 16.40 10.56 0.47
N PHE A 39 16.57 10.42 -0.84
CA PHE A 39 15.83 9.42 -1.60
C PHE A 39 16.46 8.04 -1.40
N VAL A 40 15.70 7.14 -0.79
CA VAL A 40 16.15 5.77 -0.48
C VAL A 40 15.28 4.78 -1.25
N TYR A 41 15.92 3.82 -1.93
CA TYR A 41 15.22 2.73 -2.60
C TYR A 41 15.81 1.37 -2.21
N SER A 42 14.93 0.35 -2.14
CA SER A 42 15.34 -1.01 -1.82
C SER A 42 16.07 -1.67 -3.01
N ARG A 43 17.15 -2.39 -2.72
CA ARG A 43 17.87 -3.22 -3.71
C ARG A 43 17.39 -4.68 -3.73
N VAL A 44 16.35 -4.98 -2.96
CA VAL A 44 15.67 -6.29 -2.91
C VAL A 44 14.17 -6.08 -3.01
N GLY A 45 13.41 -7.13 -3.23
CA GLY A 45 11.95 -7.07 -3.17
C GLY A 45 11.47 -6.62 -1.78
N LEU A 46 10.32 -5.93 -1.70
CA LEU A 46 9.80 -5.44 -0.43
C LEU A 46 9.52 -6.59 0.56
N SER A 47 9.07 -7.74 0.07
CA SER A 47 8.88 -8.94 0.92
C SER A 47 10.18 -9.42 1.56
N ASP A 48 11.29 -9.33 0.84
CA ASP A 48 12.61 -9.70 1.38
C ASP A 48 13.16 -8.65 2.35
N LEU A 49 12.75 -7.39 2.17
CA LEU A 49 13.24 -6.28 2.98
C LEU A 49 12.77 -6.40 4.43
N TYR A 50 11.50 -6.73 4.67
CA TYR A 50 10.94 -6.77 6.03
C TYR A 50 10.09 -8.00 6.35
N CYS A 51 9.37 -8.63 5.40
CA CYS A 51 8.49 -9.76 5.74
C CYS A 51 9.26 -10.98 6.24
N THR A 52 10.38 -11.31 5.60
CA THR A 52 11.22 -12.45 6.01
C THR A 52 11.80 -12.23 7.41
N GLY A 53 12.27 -11.02 7.70
CA GLY A 53 12.79 -10.66 9.02
C GLY A 53 11.71 -10.66 10.10
N ALA A 54 10.54 -10.10 9.79
CA ALA A 54 9.39 -10.09 10.70
C ALA A 54 8.90 -11.50 11.03
N LYS A 55 8.79 -12.38 10.03
CA LYS A 55 8.43 -13.78 10.26
C LYS A 55 9.38 -14.47 11.21
N ARG A 56 10.69 -14.36 11.00
CA ARG A 56 11.72 -14.96 11.89
C ARG A 56 11.61 -14.43 13.32
N LEU A 57 11.36 -13.13 13.48
CA LEU A 57 11.20 -12.53 14.80
C LEU A 57 9.98 -13.08 15.54
N ILE A 58 8.85 -13.19 14.86
CA ILE A 58 7.61 -13.75 15.42
C ILE A 58 7.82 -15.20 15.84
N GLU A 59 8.41 -16.01 14.97
CA GLU A 59 8.68 -17.44 15.23
C GLU A 59 9.69 -17.65 16.37
N ALA A 60 10.72 -16.81 16.45
CA ALA A 60 11.70 -16.84 17.55
C ALA A 60 11.08 -16.45 18.90
N ALA A 61 10.00 -15.66 18.89
CA ALA A 61 9.23 -15.31 20.08
C ALA A 61 8.13 -16.35 20.43
N GLY A 62 8.10 -17.50 19.76
CA GLY A 62 7.11 -18.57 19.98
C GLY A 62 5.79 -18.35 19.25
N GLY A 63 5.67 -17.31 18.43
CA GLY A 63 4.50 -17.07 17.59
C GLY A 63 4.52 -17.88 16.29
N SER A 64 3.50 -17.71 15.45
CA SER A 64 3.42 -18.35 14.15
C SER A 64 2.94 -17.39 13.07
N VAL A 65 3.40 -17.58 11.82
CA VAL A 65 2.91 -16.89 10.63
C VAL A 65 2.30 -17.93 9.70
N VAL A 66 0.98 -17.84 9.52
CA VAL A 66 0.19 -18.79 8.71
C VAL A 66 -0.23 -18.10 7.44
N SER A 67 0.29 -18.55 6.31
CA SER A 67 -0.11 -18.08 4.98
C SER A 67 -1.22 -18.97 4.40
N HIS A 68 -1.84 -18.52 3.29
CA HIS A 68 -2.93 -19.23 2.61
C HIS A 68 -4.15 -19.51 3.50
N SER A 69 -4.33 -18.73 4.56
CA SER A 69 -5.42 -18.85 5.52
C SER A 69 -6.32 -17.62 5.43
N ILE A 70 -7.36 -17.73 4.60
CA ILE A 70 -8.28 -16.62 4.34
C ILE A 70 -9.28 -16.55 5.48
N VAL A 71 -9.27 -15.44 6.22
CA VAL A 71 -10.33 -15.13 7.20
C VAL A 71 -11.59 -14.75 6.43
N GLU A 72 -12.70 -15.36 6.76
CA GLU A 72 -14.01 -15.15 6.16
C GLU A 72 -14.92 -14.28 7.03
N MET A 73 -14.85 -14.44 8.36
CA MET A 73 -15.74 -13.76 9.30
C MET A 73 -15.10 -13.62 10.68
N LEU A 74 -15.43 -12.52 11.36
CA LEU A 74 -15.27 -12.38 12.81
C LEU A 74 -16.54 -12.87 13.50
N GLU A 75 -16.40 -13.75 14.47
CA GLU A 75 -17.51 -14.27 15.26
C GLU A 75 -17.55 -13.59 16.62
N LEU A 76 -18.66 -12.90 16.92
CA LEU A 76 -18.87 -12.27 18.21
C LEU A 76 -19.47 -13.27 19.19
N GLY A 77 -18.92 -13.32 20.39
CA GLY A 77 -19.43 -14.09 21.52
C GLY A 77 -20.33 -13.28 22.45
N ALA A 78 -20.68 -13.88 23.58
CA ALA A 78 -21.40 -13.20 24.63
C ALA A 78 -20.66 -11.96 25.13
N GLY A 79 -21.38 -10.86 25.41
CA GLY A 79 -20.81 -9.59 25.87
C GLY A 79 -20.17 -8.76 24.73
N GLY A 80 -20.42 -9.08 23.43
CA GLY A 80 -19.99 -8.26 22.30
C GLY A 80 -18.46 -8.25 22.05
N ARG A 81 -17.75 -9.26 22.56
CA ARG A 81 -16.31 -9.47 22.29
C ARG A 81 -16.13 -10.39 21.09
N VAL A 82 -15.03 -10.26 20.35
CA VAL A 82 -14.65 -11.27 19.35
C VAL A 82 -14.30 -12.57 20.08
N ALA A 83 -14.99 -13.65 19.76
CA ALA A 83 -14.72 -15.00 20.29
C ALA A 83 -13.71 -15.73 19.41
N SER A 84 -13.88 -15.66 18.09
CA SER A 84 -13.03 -16.34 17.12
C SER A 84 -13.03 -15.62 15.78
N VAL A 85 -12.08 -16.00 14.93
CA VAL A 85 -12.14 -15.74 13.50
C VAL A 85 -12.36 -17.06 12.76
N ARG A 86 -13.30 -17.08 11.82
CA ARG A 86 -13.56 -18.24 10.97
C ARG A 86 -12.79 -18.12 9.67
N LEU A 87 -12.07 -19.16 9.33
CA LEU A 87 -11.36 -19.27 8.06
C LEU A 87 -12.28 -19.87 6.96
N ARG A 88 -11.96 -19.63 5.70
CA ARG A 88 -12.70 -20.16 4.56
C ARG A 88 -12.75 -21.70 4.52
N ASP A 89 -11.76 -22.37 5.07
CA ASP A 89 -11.71 -23.84 5.19
C ASP A 89 -12.52 -24.39 6.38
N GLY A 90 -13.25 -23.54 7.10
CA GLY A 90 -14.11 -23.89 8.23
C GLY A 90 -13.41 -23.90 9.58
N ARG A 91 -12.09 -23.83 9.65
CA ARG A 91 -11.35 -23.71 10.93
C ARG A 91 -11.72 -22.43 11.68
N ARG A 92 -11.73 -22.51 12.99
CA ARG A 92 -11.86 -21.38 13.90
C ARG A 92 -10.56 -21.14 14.65
N ILE A 93 -10.20 -19.88 14.80
CA ILE A 93 -9.04 -19.47 15.60
C ILE A 93 -9.55 -18.59 16.72
N GLU A 94 -9.34 -19.04 17.95
CA GLU A 94 -9.68 -18.31 19.18
C GLU A 94 -8.45 -17.59 19.73
N ALA A 95 -8.65 -16.42 20.30
CA ALA A 95 -7.61 -15.65 20.97
C ALA A 95 -8.23 -14.70 22.01
N SER A 96 -7.41 -14.25 22.95
CA SER A 96 -7.82 -13.23 23.92
C SER A 96 -8.03 -11.86 23.28
N ASN A 97 -7.21 -11.51 22.30
CA ASN A 97 -7.25 -10.24 21.58
C ASN A 97 -7.03 -10.46 20.07
N PHE A 98 -7.62 -9.61 19.26
CA PHE A 98 -7.54 -9.64 17.81
C PHE A 98 -7.10 -8.28 17.27
N VAL A 99 -6.16 -8.28 16.32
CA VAL A 99 -5.73 -7.08 15.59
C VAL A 99 -6.01 -7.31 14.10
N SER A 100 -6.84 -6.45 13.51
CA SER A 100 -7.10 -6.48 12.09
C SER A 100 -6.22 -5.44 11.38
N ALA A 101 -5.40 -5.90 10.44
CA ALA A 101 -4.57 -5.05 9.58
C ALA A 101 -5.03 -5.06 8.11
N VAL A 102 -6.23 -5.56 7.84
CA VAL A 102 -6.81 -5.53 6.49
C VAL A 102 -7.37 -4.14 6.17
N PRO A 103 -7.43 -3.75 4.88
CA PRO A 103 -8.06 -2.49 4.48
C PRO A 103 -9.53 -2.37 4.92
N ALA A 104 -10.01 -1.14 5.10
CA ALA A 104 -11.34 -0.84 5.63
C ALA A 104 -12.49 -1.58 4.93
N ALA A 105 -12.48 -1.61 3.60
CA ALA A 105 -13.52 -2.29 2.82
C ALA A 105 -13.54 -3.82 3.03
N GLN A 106 -12.37 -4.42 3.25
CA GLN A 106 -12.25 -5.84 3.59
C GLN A 106 -12.70 -6.08 5.03
N LEU A 107 -12.34 -5.21 5.95
CA LEU A 107 -12.80 -5.31 7.34
C LEU A 107 -14.32 -5.35 7.43
N LEU A 108 -15.02 -4.43 6.74
CA LEU A 108 -16.48 -4.39 6.74
C LEU A 108 -17.13 -5.70 6.25
N ARG A 109 -16.45 -6.45 5.38
CA ARG A 109 -16.92 -7.77 4.92
C ARG A 109 -16.69 -8.89 5.92
N LEU A 110 -15.74 -8.71 6.83
CA LEU A 110 -15.43 -9.71 7.88
C LEU A 110 -16.30 -9.54 9.12
N LEU A 111 -16.83 -8.34 9.34
CA LEU A 111 -17.69 -8.04 10.49
C LEU A 111 -19.10 -8.61 10.28
N PRO A 112 -19.75 -9.13 11.34
CA PRO A 112 -21.16 -9.47 11.27
C PRO A 112 -22.03 -8.21 11.13
N GLU A 113 -23.23 -8.36 10.58
CA GLU A 113 -24.13 -7.24 10.22
C GLU A 113 -24.40 -6.29 11.40
N ASN A 114 -24.63 -6.83 12.58
CA ASN A 114 -24.89 -6.03 13.78
C ASN A 114 -23.67 -5.18 14.19
N ALA A 115 -22.46 -5.63 13.95
CA ALA A 115 -21.24 -4.82 14.16
C ALA A 115 -21.05 -3.76 13.07
N VAL A 116 -21.34 -4.09 11.80
CA VAL A 116 -21.29 -3.13 10.70
C VAL A 116 -22.27 -1.98 10.91
N ALA A 117 -23.42 -2.23 11.52
CA ALA A 117 -24.43 -1.20 11.83
C ALA A 117 -23.99 -0.20 12.91
N ASP A 118 -22.97 -0.52 13.70
CA ASP A 118 -22.41 0.41 14.68
C ASP A 118 -21.85 1.66 13.99
N PRO A 119 -22.14 2.89 14.47
CA PRO A 119 -21.65 4.14 13.90
C PRO A 119 -20.13 4.21 13.75
N PHE A 120 -19.37 3.53 14.60
CA PHE A 120 -17.92 3.46 14.49
C PHE A 120 -17.49 2.71 13.24
N PHE A 121 -18.10 1.58 12.90
CA PHE A 121 -17.72 0.79 11.74
C PHE A 121 -18.40 1.27 10.45
N SER A 122 -19.67 1.66 10.51
CA SER A 122 -20.43 2.09 9.33
C SER A 122 -19.81 3.31 8.63
N ARG A 123 -19.13 4.20 9.36
CA ARG A 123 -18.43 5.36 8.77
C ARG A 123 -17.33 4.96 7.78
N PHE A 124 -16.78 3.75 7.89
CA PHE A 124 -15.72 3.28 6.99
C PHE A 124 -16.21 3.03 5.56
N THR A 125 -17.52 2.95 5.34
CA THR A 125 -18.10 2.93 3.99
C THR A 125 -17.78 4.21 3.20
N GLY A 126 -17.48 5.31 3.90
CA GLY A 126 -17.07 6.59 3.31
C GLY A 126 -15.59 6.66 2.92
N LEU A 127 -14.77 5.69 3.31
CA LEU A 127 -13.35 5.65 2.94
C LEU A 127 -13.19 5.16 1.50
N ALA A 128 -12.76 6.05 0.62
CA ALA A 128 -12.52 5.74 -0.78
C ALA A 128 -11.09 5.21 -0.98
N GLY A 129 -10.89 4.37 -2.00
CA GLY A 129 -9.57 3.95 -2.45
C GLY A 129 -8.99 4.89 -3.51
N SER A 130 -7.68 4.94 -3.63
CA SER A 130 -6.99 5.55 -4.76
C SER A 130 -6.17 4.49 -5.51
N PRO A 131 -6.35 4.39 -6.85
CA PRO A 131 -5.75 3.31 -7.63
C PRO A 131 -4.31 3.61 -8.03
N ILE A 132 -3.53 2.53 -8.17
CA ILE A 132 -2.21 2.53 -8.81
C ILE A 132 -2.24 1.53 -9.98
N ILE A 133 -1.61 1.91 -11.09
CA ILE A 133 -1.31 0.99 -12.18
C ILE A 133 0.19 0.79 -12.24
N CYS A 134 0.62 -0.48 -12.26
CA CYS A 134 1.99 -0.87 -12.53
C CYS A 134 2.05 -1.57 -13.88
N VAL A 135 2.97 -1.12 -14.77
CA VAL A 135 3.24 -1.80 -16.02
C VAL A 135 4.67 -2.31 -16.01
N HIS A 136 4.83 -3.60 -16.21
CA HIS A 136 6.13 -4.24 -16.34
C HIS A 136 6.41 -4.52 -17.79
N LEU A 137 7.58 -4.08 -18.28
CA LEU A 137 8.06 -4.34 -19.62
C LEU A 137 9.39 -5.11 -19.57
N TRP A 138 9.50 -6.09 -20.43
CA TRP A 138 10.76 -6.75 -20.76
C TRP A 138 11.11 -6.39 -22.19
N LEU A 139 12.16 -5.59 -22.36
CA LEU A 139 12.69 -5.18 -23.65
C LEU A 139 13.80 -6.14 -24.09
N ASP A 140 14.06 -6.23 -25.38
CA ASP A 140 15.15 -7.06 -25.94
C ASP A 140 16.55 -6.55 -25.54
N ARG A 141 16.64 -5.31 -25.02
CA ARG A 141 17.90 -4.66 -24.61
C ARG A 141 17.67 -3.67 -23.47
N GLU A 142 18.76 -3.30 -22.81
CA GLU A 142 18.75 -2.19 -21.84
C GLU A 142 18.70 -0.85 -22.60
N VAL A 143 17.83 0.06 -22.14
CA VAL A 143 17.62 1.38 -22.75
C VAL A 143 18.02 2.54 -21.84
N THR A 144 18.34 2.26 -20.60
CA THR A 144 18.85 3.24 -19.61
C THR A 144 19.65 2.55 -18.52
N ASN A 145 20.70 3.22 -18.02
CA ASN A 145 21.50 2.77 -16.87
C ASN A 145 21.07 3.42 -15.54
N SER A 146 20.13 4.34 -15.57
CA SER A 146 19.56 4.90 -14.33
C SER A 146 18.74 3.87 -13.59
N PRO A 147 18.86 3.74 -12.26
CA PRO A 147 18.07 2.81 -11.47
C PRO A 147 16.58 3.19 -11.44
N PHE A 148 16.27 4.48 -11.46
CA PHE A 148 14.91 5.02 -11.57
C PHE A 148 14.92 6.39 -12.25
N ILE A 149 13.79 6.76 -12.83
CA ILE A 149 13.60 8.06 -13.50
C ILE A 149 12.18 8.53 -13.20
N GLY A 150 12.04 9.80 -12.75
CA GLY A 150 10.77 10.50 -12.71
C GLY A 150 10.45 11.14 -14.05
N PHE A 151 9.28 10.90 -14.58
CA PHE A 151 8.78 11.51 -15.82
C PHE A 151 7.95 12.75 -15.49
N ILE A 152 8.08 13.80 -16.28
CA ILE A 152 7.33 15.05 -16.10
C ILE A 152 6.59 15.36 -17.41
N GLY A 153 5.31 15.70 -17.29
CA GLY A 153 4.48 16.03 -18.45
C GLY A 153 3.95 14.81 -19.21
N THR A 154 4.03 13.63 -18.62
CA THR A 154 3.52 12.36 -19.14
C THR A 154 2.48 11.76 -18.18
N THR A 155 1.74 10.77 -18.67
CA THR A 155 0.79 10.01 -17.85
C THR A 155 1.51 9.11 -16.85
N THR A 156 2.61 8.49 -17.30
CA THR A 156 3.49 7.68 -16.45
C THR A 156 4.38 8.60 -15.61
N GLN A 157 4.40 8.42 -14.29
CA GLN A 157 5.21 9.27 -13.42
C GLN A 157 6.60 8.69 -13.13
N TRP A 158 6.72 7.36 -13.01
CA TRP A 158 7.96 6.73 -12.59
C TRP A 158 8.33 5.53 -13.44
N LEU A 159 9.62 5.44 -13.76
CA LEU A 159 10.27 4.25 -14.30
C LEU A 159 11.27 3.71 -13.29
N PHE A 160 11.23 2.40 -13.03
CA PHE A 160 12.21 1.67 -12.22
C PHE A 160 12.91 0.62 -13.09
N ASN A 161 14.22 0.75 -13.26
CA ASN A 161 15.06 -0.24 -13.94
C ASN A 161 15.36 -1.41 -12.98
N LYS A 162 14.58 -2.48 -13.08
CA LYS A 162 14.68 -3.63 -12.16
C LYS A 162 16.02 -4.35 -12.26
N ARG A 163 16.67 -4.36 -13.44
CA ARG A 163 18.02 -4.88 -13.59
C ARG A 163 19.01 -4.11 -12.71
N ARG A 164 18.95 -2.77 -12.71
CA ARG A 164 19.86 -1.93 -11.92
C ARG A 164 19.56 -1.96 -10.44
N ILE A 165 18.30 -2.06 -10.08
CA ILE A 165 17.85 -2.14 -8.68
C ILE A 165 18.23 -3.49 -8.07
N PHE A 166 18.01 -4.60 -8.80
CA PHE A 166 18.26 -5.97 -8.32
C PHE A 166 19.61 -6.54 -8.80
N ALA A 167 20.54 -5.69 -9.21
CA ALA A 167 21.82 -6.10 -9.81
C ALA A 167 22.63 -7.12 -8.98
N GLN A 168 22.45 -7.14 -7.66
CA GLN A 168 23.13 -8.09 -6.76
C GLN A 168 22.63 -9.52 -6.89
N ARG A 169 21.43 -9.76 -7.48
CA ARG A 169 20.86 -11.11 -7.66
C ARG A 169 21.24 -11.79 -8.96
N GLY A 170 21.90 -11.08 -9.89
CA GLY A 170 22.38 -11.66 -11.17
C GLY A 170 21.30 -12.09 -12.18
N GLU A 171 20.03 -12.09 -11.80
CA GLU A 171 18.95 -12.77 -12.51
C GLU A 171 18.00 -11.85 -13.29
N ALA A 172 18.15 -10.54 -13.16
CA ALA A 172 17.22 -9.62 -13.81
C ALA A 172 17.48 -9.53 -15.33
N HIS A 173 16.42 -9.74 -16.13
CA HIS A 173 16.45 -9.58 -17.59
C HIS A 173 17.02 -8.19 -17.98
N PRO A 174 17.89 -8.09 -19.02
CA PRO A 174 18.56 -6.85 -19.39
C PRO A 174 17.65 -5.65 -19.58
N GLY A 175 16.48 -5.84 -20.15
CA GLY A 175 15.49 -4.80 -20.44
C GLY A 175 14.31 -4.79 -19.47
N TYR A 176 14.44 -5.29 -18.22
CA TYR A 176 13.32 -5.32 -17.28
C TYR A 176 13.08 -3.95 -16.63
N LEU A 177 12.00 -3.31 -17.02
CA LEU A 177 11.52 -2.02 -16.52
C LEU A 177 10.17 -2.17 -15.85
N SER A 178 9.93 -1.37 -14.83
CA SER A 178 8.62 -1.25 -14.17
C SER A 178 8.21 0.21 -14.14
N PHE A 179 6.98 0.48 -14.56
CA PHE A 179 6.39 1.81 -14.61
C PHE A 179 5.28 1.93 -13.59
N VAL A 180 5.11 3.11 -13.04
CA VAL A 180 4.06 3.39 -12.05
C VAL A 180 3.25 4.61 -12.49
N ILE A 181 1.93 4.43 -12.45
CA ILE A 181 0.93 5.49 -12.61
C ILE A 181 0.14 5.56 -11.31
N SER A 182 0.41 6.60 -10.52
CA SER A 182 -0.29 6.91 -9.28
C SER A 182 -1.56 7.74 -9.57
N GLY A 183 -2.55 7.68 -8.67
CA GLY A 183 -3.81 8.41 -8.85
C GLY A 183 -4.55 8.00 -10.12
N ALA A 184 -4.46 6.75 -10.54
CA ALA A 184 -4.84 6.26 -11.85
C ALA A 184 -6.37 6.13 -12.07
N ARG A 185 -7.19 6.98 -11.42
CA ARG A 185 -8.67 6.92 -11.48
C ARG A 185 -9.23 6.95 -12.89
N LYS A 186 -8.65 7.77 -13.77
CA LYS A 186 -9.07 7.95 -15.17
C LYS A 186 -8.69 6.78 -16.08
N LEU A 187 -7.79 5.89 -15.60
CA LEU A 187 -7.17 4.84 -16.41
C LEU A 187 -7.46 3.43 -15.91
N VAL A 188 -7.75 3.24 -14.63
CA VAL A 188 -7.83 1.91 -14.01
C VAL A 188 -8.86 0.99 -14.65
N ASP A 189 -9.92 1.54 -15.24
CA ASP A 189 -10.97 0.78 -15.93
C ASP A 189 -10.75 0.61 -17.44
N ARG A 190 -9.70 1.27 -18.01
CA ARG A 190 -9.35 1.12 -19.45
C ARG A 190 -8.76 -0.25 -19.76
N GLY A 191 -8.75 -0.63 -21.04
CA GLY A 191 -8.14 -1.89 -21.49
C GLY A 191 -6.64 -1.97 -21.19
N ASN A 192 -6.11 -3.18 -20.97
CA ASN A 192 -4.68 -3.36 -20.69
C ASN A 192 -3.82 -2.92 -21.87
N GLN A 193 -4.28 -3.14 -23.12
CA GLN A 193 -3.53 -2.72 -24.30
C GLN A 193 -3.44 -1.18 -24.39
N GLU A 194 -4.52 -0.47 -24.12
CA GLU A 194 -4.53 1.00 -24.11
C GLU A 194 -3.56 1.57 -23.06
N ILE A 195 -3.51 0.97 -21.89
CA ILE A 195 -2.56 1.36 -20.84
C ILE A 195 -1.11 1.06 -21.28
N LEU A 196 -0.89 -0.09 -21.90
CA LEU A 196 0.42 -0.46 -22.43
C LEU A 196 0.90 0.53 -23.49
N ASP A 197 0.02 0.92 -24.41
CA ASP A 197 0.34 1.87 -25.48
C ASP A 197 0.71 3.25 -24.90
N ILE A 198 -0.02 3.73 -23.89
CA ILE A 198 0.31 4.97 -23.17
C ILE A 198 1.72 4.89 -22.57
N VAL A 199 2.04 3.81 -21.85
CA VAL A 199 3.34 3.65 -21.20
C VAL A 199 4.48 3.52 -22.21
N VAL A 200 4.29 2.82 -23.31
CA VAL A 200 5.29 2.69 -24.37
C VAL A 200 5.52 4.04 -25.09
N ASN A 201 4.47 4.80 -25.36
CA ASN A 201 4.58 6.14 -25.92
C ASN A 201 5.33 7.10 -24.99
N ASP A 202 4.99 7.09 -23.68
CA ASP A 202 5.70 7.88 -22.68
C ASP A 202 7.19 7.47 -22.59
N LEU A 203 7.47 6.17 -22.63
CA LEU A 203 8.85 5.64 -22.64
C LEU A 203 9.63 6.15 -23.86
N HIS A 204 9.06 6.07 -25.07
CA HIS A 204 9.69 6.53 -26.30
C HIS A 204 9.90 8.05 -26.34
N ALA A 205 9.00 8.81 -25.73
CA ALA A 205 9.13 10.26 -25.61
C ALA A 205 10.24 10.65 -24.64
N MET A 206 10.32 9.98 -23.48
CA MET A 206 11.23 10.35 -22.41
C MET A 206 12.62 9.70 -22.53
N ILE A 207 12.72 8.55 -23.19
CA ILE A 207 13.98 7.80 -23.39
C ILE A 207 14.11 7.44 -24.86
N PRO A 208 14.68 8.33 -25.70
CA PRO A 208 14.80 8.10 -27.15
C PRO A 208 15.50 6.79 -27.53
N ALA A 209 16.46 6.30 -26.73
CA ALA A 209 17.13 5.02 -26.93
C ALA A 209 16.19 3.80 -26.85
N SER A 210 14.96 3.97 -26.36
CA SER A 210 13.97 2.90 -26.30
C SER A 210 13.20 2.68 -27.61
N ARG A 211 13.29 3.62 -28.58
CA ARG A 211 12.49 3.58 -29.81
C ARG A 211 12.81 2.37 -30.70
N ASP A 212 14.07 1.91 -30.67
CA ASP A 212 14.53 0.75 -31.45
C ASP A 212 14.46 -0.56 -30.61
N ALA A 213 14.05 -0.49 -29.36
CA ALA A 213 13.92 -1.66 -28.50
C ALA A 213 12.56 -2.35 -28.71
N LYS A 214 12.57 -3.68 -28.75
CA LYS A 214 11.34 -4.47 -28.89
C LYS A 214 10.81 -4.88 -27.53
N VAL A 215 9.51 -4.72 -27.33
CA VAL A 215 8.82 -5.28 -26.16
C VAL A 215 8.68 -6.79 -26.35
N VAL A 216 9.40 -7.57 -25.54
CA VAL A 216 9.38 -9.04 -25.57
C VAL A 216 8.23 -9.58 -24.75
N LYS A 217 7.93 -8.92 -23.62
CA LYS A 217 6.85 -9.28 -22.70
C LYS A 217 6.33 -8.04 -21.98
N SER A 218 5.05 -8.04 -21.68
CA SER A 218 4.43 -7.00 -20.85
C SER A 218 3.49 -7.61 -19.82
N LEU A 219 3.27 -6.88 -18.72
CA LEU A 219 2.29 -7.20 -17.70
C LEU A 219 1.72 -5.91 -17.13
N VAL A 220 0.40 -5.77 -17.17
CA VAL A 220 -0.33 -4.64 -16.58
C VAL A 220 -1.01 -5.10 -15.31
N LEU A 221 -0.68 -4.49 -14.19
CA LEU A 221 -1.29 -4.73 -12.89
C LEU A 221 -2.08 -3.50 -12.47
N LYS A 222 -3.34 -3.69 -12.10
CA LYS A 222 -4.26 -2.63 -11.68
C LYS A 222 -4.69 -2.88 -10.25
N GLU A 223 -4.21 -2.07 -9.34
CA GLU A 223 -4.68 -2.09 -7.96
C GLU A 223 -5.68 -0.96 -7.76
N LYS A 224 -6.97 -1.30 -7.76
CA LYS A 224 -8.06 -0.31 -7.68
C LYS A 224 -8.13 0.42 -6.34
N ASN A 225 -7.70 -0.24 -5.27
CA ASN A 225 -7.67 0.28 -3.91
C ASN A 225 -6.25 0.15 -3.34
N ALA A 226 -5.28 0.71 -4.07
CA ALA A 226 -3.87 0.61 -3.70
C ALA A 226 -3.56 1.33 -2.38
N THR A 227 -4.17 2.49 -2.18
CA THR A 227 -4.11 3.27 -0.94
C THR A 227 -5.50 3.80 -0.60
N MET A 228 -5.67 4.26 0.61
CA MET A 228 -6.82 5.11 0.94
C MET A 228 -6.67 6.48 0.25
N ALA A 229 -7.75 7.02 -0.29
CA ALA A 229 -7.75 8.35 -0.90
C ALA A 229 -7.34 9.43 0.13
N PRO A 230 -6.42 10.33 -0.21
CA PRO A 230 -5.91 11.34 0.71
C PRO A 230 -6.78 12.59 0.76
N ASP A 231 -8.09 12.48 0.63
CA ASP A 231 -9.02 13.60 0.69
C ASP A 231 -9.37 14.01 2.15
N LEU A 232 -9.99 15.18 2.32
CA LEU A 232 -10.36 15.70 3.65
C LEU A 232 -11.35 14.79 4.35
N ARG A 233 -12.34 14.25 3.64
CA ARG A 233 -13.36 13.36 4.19
C ARG A 233 -12.74 12.07 4.72
N SER A 234 -11.85 11.46 3.96
CA SER A 234 -11.12 10.26 4.39
C SER A 234 -10.30 10.52 5.64
N HIS A 235 -9.68 11.71 5.76
CA HIS A 235 -8.90 12.08 6.94
C HIS A 235 -9.75 12.10 8.22
N GLU A 236 -10.96 12.64 8.16
CA GLU A 236 -11.90 12.73 9.28
C GLU A 236 -12.48 11.36 9.66
N LEU A 237 -12.67 10.47 8.68
CA LEU A 237 -13.24 9.14 8.88
C LEU A 237 -12.25 8.10 9.42
N ARG A 238 -10.95 8.38 9.39
CA ARG A 238 -9.91 7.44 9.87
C ARG A 238 -10.06 7.16 11.36
N PRO A 239 -10.12 5.88 11.78
CA PRO A 239 -10.22 5.52 13.18
C PRO A 239 -8.86 5.53 13.88
N ALA A 240 -8.86 5.56 15.21
CA ALA A 240 -7.74 5.14 16.03
C ALA A 240 -7.60 3.60 16.02
N ALA A 241 -6.55 3.07 16.65
CA ALA A 241 -6.33 1.63 16.76
C ALA A 241 -7.40 0.92 17.61
N GLN A 242 -7.99 1.59 18.58
CA GLN A 242 -9.02 1.04 19.47
C GLN A 242 -10.39 1.05 18.80
N THR A 243 -11.20 0.01 19.09
CA THR A 243 -12.58 -0.10 18.63
C THR A 243 -13.56 -0.17 19.82
N PRO A 244 -14.88 -0.02 19.58
CA PRO A 244 -15.90 -0.28 20.62
C PRO A 244 -15.90 -1.74 21.11
N ILE A 245 -15.40 -2.68 20.31
CA ILE A 245 -15.28 -4.09 20.71
C ILE A 245 -14.01 -4.25 21.54
N ALA A 246 -14.17 -4.57 22.83
CA ALA A 246 -13.12 -4.47 23.85
C ALA A 246 -11.82 -5.23 23.54
N ASN A 247 -11.85 -6.33 22.79
CA ASN A 247 -10.69 -7.15 22.44
C ASN A 247 -10.37 -7.12 20.94
N PHE A 248 -10.85 -6.09 20.23
CA PHE A 248 -10.63 -5.96 18.80
C PHE A 248 -9.99 -4.62 18.47
N PHE A 249 -8.86 -4.66 17.77
CA PHE A 249 -8.04 -3.51 17.47
C PHE A 249 -7.79 -3.42 15.97
N LEU A 250 -7.48 -2.21 15.49
CA LEU A 250 -7.20 -1.92 14.09
C LEU A 250 -5.74 -1.50 13.91
N ALA A 251 -5.17 -1.95 12.81
CA ALA A 251 -3.88 -1.52 12.29
C ALA A 251 -3.98 -1.30 10.77
N GLY A 252 -2.89 -0.91 10.15
CA GLY A 252 -2.83 -0.66 8.72
C GLY A 252 -2.62 0.81 8.41
N ASP A 253 -2.31 1.10 7.15
CA ASP A 253 -1.99 2.44 6.67
C ASP A 253 -3.19 3.39 6.65
N TRP A 254 -4.40 2.86 6.73
CA TRP A 254 -5.66 3.58 6.66
C TRP A 254 -6.18 4.10 8.00
N ILE A 255 -5.60 3.71 9.15
CA ILE A 255 -5.98 4.28 10.46
C ILE A 255 -5.29 5.64 10.71
N GLN A 256 -5.78 6.39 11.69
CA GLN A 256 -5.29 7.75 11.97
C GLN A 256 -3.86 7.74 12.55
N THR A 257 -2.89 8.16 11.76
CA THR A 257 -1.48 8.29 12.14
C THR A 257 -0.91 9.68 11.88
N GLY A 258 -1.73 10.57 11.29
CA GLY A 258 -1.29 11.88 10.79
C GLY A 258 -0.58 11.82 9.44
N LEU A 259 -0.25 10.62 8.92
CA LEU A 259 0.38 10.43 7.62
C LEU A 259 -0.61 9.97 6.55
N PRO A 260 -0.33 10.18 5.26
CA PRO A 260 -1.04 9.49 4.19
C PRO A 260 -0.86 7.97 4.29
N ALA A 261 -1.63 7.22 3.51
CA ALA A 261 -1.55 5.76 3.46
C ALA A 261 -0.19 5.32 2.89
N THR A 262 0.73 4.97 3.75
CA THR A 262 2.13 4.60 3.45
C THR A 262 2.59 3.45 4.34
N ILE A 263 3.71 2.82 3.98
CA ILE A 263 4.35 1.80 4.83
C ILE A 263 4.68 2.36 6.21
N GLU A 264 5.16 3.61 6.29
CA GLU A 264 5.45 4.27 7.58
C GLU A 264 4.18 4.44 8.42
N SER A 265 3.06 4.84 7.80
CA SER A 265 1.75 4.90 8.46
C SER A 265 1.35 3.53 9.01
N ALA A 266 1.52 2.46 8.24
CA ALA A 266 1.21 1.10 8.67
C ALA A 266 2.07 0.64 9.87
N VAL A 267 3.36 1.00 9.90
CA VAL A 267 4.26 0.70 11.03
C VAL A 267 3.83 1.44 12.29
N ILE A 268 3.52 2.73 12.18
CA ILE A 268 3.01 3.53 13.31
C ILE A 268 1.69 2.93 13.83
N ALA A 269 0.79 2.57 12.92
CA ALA A 269 -0.49 1.94 13.23
C ALA A 269 -0.32 0.60 13.97
N GLY A 270 0.59 -0.25 13.48
CA GLY A 270 0.90 -1.53 14.13
C GLY A 270 1.42 -1.37 15.55
N ARG A 271 2.29 -0.38 15.78
CA ARG A 271 2.79 -0.04 17.13
C ARG A 271 1.67 0.47 18.05
N ALA A 272 0.79 1.33 17.53
CA ALA A 272 -0.34 1.83 18.29
C ALA A 272 -1.32 0.70 18.66
N ALA A 273 -1.60 -0.22 17.77
CA ALA A 273 -2.43 -1.39 18.03
C ALA A 273 -1.79 -2.31 19.09
N ALA A 274 -0.49 -2.58 18.98
CA ALA A 274 0.24 -3.39 19.95
C ALA A 274 0.21 -2.75 21.36
N ALA A 275 0.45 -1.44 21.46
CA ALA A 275 0.34 -0.72 22.74
C ALA A 275 -1.07 -0.83 23.34
N ALA A 276 -2.10 -0.62 22.52
CA ALA A 276 -3.49 -0.72 22.97
C ALA A 276 -3.88 -2.14 23.44
N VAL A 277 -3.31 -3.19 22.84
CA VAL A 277 -3.46 -4.58 23.32
C VAL A 277 -2.83 -4.74 24.69
N VAL A 278 -1.58 -4.28 24.87
CA VAL A 278 -0.82 -4.42 26.14
C VAL A 278 -1.54 -3.67 27.27
N GLU A 279 -2.05 -2.46 27.02
CA GLU A 279 -2.79 -1.66 28.01
C GLU A 279 -4.08 -2.35 28.51
N ARG A 280 -4.65 -3.26 27.73
CA ARG A 280 -5.88 -4.01 28.07
C ARG A 280 -5.62 -5.44 28.53
N MET A 281 -4.38 -5.86 28.60
CA MET A 281 -4.02 -7.12 29.23
C MET A 281 -4.14 -6.98 30.75
N PRO A 282 -4.75 -7.98 31.46
CA PRO A 282 -4.89 -7.96 32.90
C PRO A 282 -3.56 -7.99 33.64
#